data_5904a294da2eb89c603d5dbf585efd3d
#
_entry.id   5904a294da2eb89c603d5dbf585efd3d
#
_cell.length_a   1.000
_cell.length_b   1.000
_cell.length_c   1.000
_cell.angle_alpha   90.00
_cell.angle_beta   90.00
_cell.angle_gamma   90.00
#
_symmetry.space_group_name_H-M   'P 1'
#
loop_
_entity.id
_entity.type
_entity.pdbx_description
1 polymer ?
#
loop_
_entity_poly.entity_id
_entity_poly.type
_entity_poly.pdbx_seq_one_letter_code
_entity_poly.pdbx_strand_id
1 'polypeptide(L)'
;MKRLYILAAIAILCQTAFSQKKYEMVVEKTDGTETIIKVEDIVKTYFREKDNENSDPEDNTPSEVIAVDLGLSVKWANMNLGASAPEDNGLYYAWGEVEGYNSDSHDFSWQTYKYCNWSAKSMLKYNDEDHKTVLDASDDAASVNWGDHWHTPTVDDFKELYEKCIVEWTQINGVYGSKITSKINGNSIFLPAVGFRESTVWEAGSKTSSGYYWTASLSESTVVFAYNFSVGEWYTAAAHIVDNHRFVGFSIRPVQK
;
A
#
# COMPACT_ATOMS: atom_id res chain seq x y z
N MET A 1 -32.79 -17.78 1.47
CA MET A 1 -31.48 -17.87 2.15
C MET A 1 -30.87 -19.23 1.84
N LYS A 2 -29.95 -19.29 0.87
CA LYS A 2 -29.17 -20.49 0.56
C LYS A 2 -27.83 -20.34 1.26
N ARG A 3 -27.56 -21.19 2.26
CA ARG A 3 -26.26 -21.22 2.94
C ARG A 3 -25.25 -21.90 2.04
N LEU A 4 -24.23 -21.17 1.63
CA LEU A 4 -23.07 -21.70 0.93
C LEU A 4 -22.09 -22.24 2.00
N TYR A 5 -21.84 -23.55 2.01
CA TYR A 5 -20.78 -24.13 2.86
C TYR A 5 -19.51 -24.18 2.02
N ILE A 6 -18.54 -23.32 2.33
CA ILE A 6 -17.20 -23.39 1.78
C ILE A 6 -16.34 -24.20 2.75
N LEU A 7 -15.98 -25.42 2.37
CA LEU A 7 -14.96 -26.21 3.07
C LEU A 7 -13.58 -25.79 2.56
N ALA A 8 -12.92 -24.91 3.32
CA ALA A 8 -11.51 -24.59 3.08
C ALA A 8 -10.63 -25.67 3.74
N ALA A 9 -10.03 -26.52 2.94
CA ALA A 9 -8.99 -27.44 3.39
C ALA A 9 -7.62 -26.73 3.38
N ILE A 10 -7.13 -26.32 4.56
CA ILE A 10 -5.77 -25.80 4.73
C ILE A 10 -4.85 -27.01 4.90
N ALA A 11 -3.99 -27.28 3.92
CA ALA A 11 -2.93 -28.27 4.04
C ALA A 11 -1.65 -27.59 4.58
N ILE A 12 -1.30 -27.90 5.84
CA ILE A 12 -0.02 -27.52 6.44
C ILE A 12 1.05 -28.47 5.93
N LEU A 13 2.02 -27.96 5.19
CA LEU A 13 3.18 -28.72 4.70
C LEU A 13 4.26 -28.77 5.77
N CYS A 14 4.46 -29.95 6.35
CA CYS A 14 5.65 -30.30 7.12
C CYS A 14 6.70 -30.85 6.14
N GLN A 15 7.89 -30.22 6.06
CA GLN A 15 8.99 -30.68 5.21
C GLN A 15 9.67 -31.90 5.81
N THR A 16 9.47 -33.08 5.23
CA THR A 16 10.42 -34.17 5.24
C THR A 16 10.52 -34.75 3.83
N ALA A 17 11.75 -34.92 3.37
CA ALA A 17 12.10 -35.40 2.04
C ALA A 17 11.42 -36.73 1.70
N PHE A 18 10.47 -36.70 0.74
CA PHE A 18 10.08 -37.88 -0.08
C PHE A 18 9.25 -37.42 -1.26
N SER A 19 9.64 -37.84 -2.48
CA SER A 19 8.88 -37.86 -3.73
C SER A 19 7.92 -36.69 -3.96
N GLN A 20 8.24 -35.79 -4.87
CA GLN A 20 7.40 -34.65 -5.25
C GLN A 20 6.01 -35.12 -5.70
N LYS A 21 5.04 -35.09 -4.79
CA LYS A 21 3.64 -35.19 -5.19
C LYS A 21 3.26 -33.85 -5.83
N LYS A 22 2.88 -33.87 -7.09
CA LYS A 22 2.27 -32.71 -7.75
C LYS A 22 0.86 -32.56 -7.22
N TYR A 23 0.52 -31.38 -6.76
CA TYR A 23 -0.82 -31.03 -6.30
C TYR A 23 -1.51 -30.16 -7.36
N GLU A 24 -2.80 -30.36 -7.53
CA GLU A 24 -3.66 -29.54 -8.38
C GLU A 24 -4.78 -28.97 -7.52
N MET A 25 -5.13 -27.71 -7.74
CA MET A 25 -6.33 -27.12 -7.17
C MET A 25 -7.48 -27.34 -8.15
N VAL A 26 -8.53 -28.02 -7.71
CA VAL A 26 -9.74 -28.25 -8.50
C VAL A 26 -10.82 -27.30 -7.99
N VAL A 27 -11.33 -26.46 -8.89
CA VAL A 27 -12.46 -25.56 -8.62
C VAL A 27 -13.67 -26.09 -9.38
N GLU A 28 -14.62 -26.67 -8.65
CA GLU A 28 -15.91 -27.10 -9.21
C GLU A 28 -16.87 -25.90 -9.26
N LYS A 29 -17.43 -25.63 -10.43
CA LYS A 29 -18.41 -24.57 -10.63
C LYS A 29 -19.83 -25.06 -10.33
N THR A 30 -20.75 -24.13 -10.11
CA THR A 30 -22.17 -24.44 -9.83
C THR A 30 -22.90 -25.12 -10.98
N ASP A 31 -22.35 -25.12 -12.17
CA ASP A 31 -22.84 -25.85 -13.37
C ASP A 31 -22.26 -27.25 -13.49
N GLY A 32 -21.45 -27.70 -12.52
CA GLY A 32 -20.80 -29.01 -12.48
C GLY A 32 -19.52 -29.09 -13.33
N THR A 33 -19.05 -27.98 -13.91
CA THR A 33 -17.76 -27.97 -14.61
C THR A 33 -16.61 -27.73 -13.64
N GLU A 34 -15.45 -28.37 -13.92
CA GLU A 34 -14.25 -28.22 -13.11
C GLU A 34 -13.20 -27.39 -13.85
N THR A 35 -12.45 -26.60 -13.09
CA THR A 35 -11.23 -25.94 -13.55
C THR A 35 -10.08 -26.46 -12.73
N ILE A 36 -9.07 -27.04 -13.37
CA ILE A 36 -7.89 -27.59 -12.73
C ILE A 36 -6.73 -26.60 -12.89
N ILE A 37 -6.11 -26.18 -11.78
CA ILE A 37 -4.97 -25.27 -11.75
C ILE A 37 -3.82 -25.99 -11.05
N LYS A 38 -2.64 -26.05 -11.71
CA LYS A 38 -1.46 -26.62 -11.07
C LYS A 38 -1.00 -25.72 -9.94
N VAL A 39 -0.74 -26.28 -8.78
CA VAL A 39 -0.32 -25.51 -7.59
C VAL A 39 0.99 -24.75 -7.82
N GLU A 40 1.88 -25.28 -8.67
CA GLU A 40 3.12 -24.64 -9.08
C GLU A 40 2.92 -23.32 -9.86
N ASP A 41 1.74 -23.12 -10.47
CA ASP A 41 1.39 -21.94 -11.26
C ASP A 41 0.63 -20.89 -10.40
N ILE A 42 0.34 -21.20 -9.13
CA ILE A 42 -0.41 -20.32 -8.23
C ILE A 42 0.57 -19.42 -7.48
N VAL A 43 0.66 -18.18 -7.90
CA VAL A 43 1.46 -17.14 -7.22
C VAL A 43 0.71 -16.57 -6.02
N LYS A 44 -0.61 -16.40 -6.14
CA LYS A 44 -1.48 -15.88 -5.08
C LYS A 44 -2.92 -16.34 -5.30
N THR A 45 -3.59 -16.76 -4.24
CA THR A 45 -5.03 -17.09 -4.27
C THR A 45 -5.79 -16.11 -3.38
N TYR A 46 -6.81 -15.49 -3.93
CA TYR A 46 -7.76 -14.66 -3.18
C TYR A 46 -9.17 -14.89 -3.71
N PHE A 47 -10.16 -14.73 -2.84
CA PHE A 47 -11.57 -14.79 -3.22
C PHE A 47 -12.09 -13.36 -3.29
N ARG A 48 -12.74 -13.04 -4.40
CA ARG A 48 -13.43 -11.77 -4.61
C ARG A 48 -14.91 -12.05 -4.81
N GLU A 49 -15.76 -11.36 -4.08
CA GLU A 49 -17.18 -11.34 -4.38
C GLU A 49 -17.39 -10.49 -5.64
N LYS A 50 -18.03 -11.06 -6.65
CA LYS A 50 -18.29 -10.34 -7.89
C LYS A 50 -19.62 -9.60 -7.74
N ASP A 51 -19.56 -8.38 -7.28
CA ASP A 51 -20.70 -7.46 -7.28
C ASP A 51 -20.83 -6.80 -8.64
N ASN A 52 -21.97 -7.02 -9.28
CA ASN A 52 -22.53 -6.34 -10.45
C ASN A 52 -21.69 -6.20 -11.73
N GLU A 53 -22.31 -6.57 -12.85
CA GLU A 53 -21.82 -6.57 -14.23
C GLU A 53 -21.50 -5.19 -14.85
N ASN A 54 -21.18 -4.17 -14.05
CA ASN A 54 -20.83 -2.81 -14.51
C ASN A 54 -19.52 -2.28 -13.97
N SER A 55 -18.60 -3.15 -13.51
CA SER A 55 -17.25 -2.69 -13.15
C SER A 55 -16.40 -2.53 -14.41
N ASP A 56 -15.71 -1.41 -14.51
CA ASP A 56 -14.65 -1.18 -15.48
C ASP A 56 -13.66 -2.35 -15.42
N PRO A 57 -13.33 -3.05 -16.53
CA PRO A 57 -12.43 -4.19 -16.50
C PRO A 57 -11.01 -3.88 -16.00
N GLU A 58 -10.64 -2.61 -15.86
CA GLU A 58 -9.36 -2.16 -15.30
C GLU A 58 -9.42 -1.82 -13.80
N ASP A 59 -10.62 -1.79 -13.17
CA ASP A 59 -10.75 -1.55 -11.73
C ASP A 59 -10.44 -2.81 -10.92
N ASN A 60 -9.25 -2.84 -10.32
CA ASN A 60 -8.79 -3.88 -9.40
C ASN A 60 -8.95 -3.51 -7.91
N THR A 61 -9.74 -2.49 -7.60
CA THR A 61 -9.98 -2.04 -6.22
C THR A 61 -10.63 -3.17 -5.40
N PRO A 62 -10.09 -3.57 -4.23
CA PRO A 62 -10.77 -4.50 -3.34
C PRO A 62 -12.12 -3.95 -2.89
N SER A 63 -13.13 -4.82 -2.72
CA SER A 63 -14.53 -4.43 -2.41
C SER A 63 -14.68 -3.67 -1.08
N GLU A 64 -13.75 -3.85 -0.15
CA GLU A 64 -13.73 -3.18 1.16
C GLU A 64 -13.13 -1.76 1.09
N VAL A 65 -12.50 -1.39 -0.02
CA VAL A 65 -11.90 -0.08 -0.19
C VAL A 65 -12.96 0.95 -0.53
N ILE A 66 -13.02 1.97 0.31
CA ILE A 66 -13.96 3.09 0.15
C ILE A 66 -13.17 4.37 -0.08
N ALA A 67 -13.52 5.11 -1.12
CA ALA A 67 -13.03 6.47 -1.35
C ALA A 67 -13.81 7.46 -0.46
N VAL A 68 -13.23 7.86 0.65
CA VAL A 68 -13.83 8.79 1.62
C VAL A 68 -13.72 10.22 1.10
N ASP A 69 -14.86 10.84 0.88
CA ASP A 69 -14.95 12.26 0.55
C ASP A 69 -14.75 13.12 1.80
N LEU A 70 -13.62 13.79 1.89
CA LEU A 70 -13.32 14.76 2.95
C LEU A 70 -13.64 16.21 2.54
N GLY A 71 -14.28 16.43 1.38
CA GLY A 71 -14.50 17.76 0.81
C GLY A 71 -13.22 18.40 0.27
N LEU A 72 -12.21 17.60 -0.05
CA LEU A 72 -10.91 18.01 -0.59
C LEU A 72 -10.88 17.83 -2.11
N SER A 73 -9.74 18.18 -2.72
CA SER A 73 -9.54 18.03 -4.17
C SER A 73 -9.54 16.56 -4.61
N VAL A 74 -9.19 15.64 -3.70
CA VAL A 74 -9.18 14.19 -3.90
C VAL A 74 -9.95 13.48 -2.78
N LYS A 75 -10.49 12.28 -3.07
CA LYS A 75 -11.02 11.38 -2.06
C LYS A 75 -9.91 10.46 -1.55
N TRP A 76 -9.94 10.13 -0.29
CA TRP A 76 -8.91 9.33 0.37
C TRP A 76 -9.40 7.90 0.61
N ALA A 77 -8.56 6.91 0.35
CA ALA A 77 -8.90 5.54 0.72
C ALA A 77 -9.10 5.42 2.24
N ASN A 78 -10.05 4.59 2.66
CA ASN A 78 -10.30 4.30 4.07
C ASN A 78 -9.17 3.48 4.72
N MET A 79 -8.33 2.78 3.94
CA MET A 79 -7.25 1.92 4.40
C MET A 79 -5.99 2.06 3.54
N ASN A 80 -4.87 1.52 4.02
CA ASN A 80 -3.59 1.51 3.30
C ASN A 80 -3.60 0.50 2.15
N LEU A 81 -2.76 0.72 1.16
CA LEU A 81 -2.57 -0.23 0.06
C LEU A 81 -2.11 -1.60 0.59
N GLY A 82 -2.86 -2.65 0.25
CA GLY A 82 -2.64 -4.02 0.74
C GLY A 82 -3.12 -4.30 2.16
N ALA A 83 -3.87 -3.38 2.79
CA ALA A 83 -4.55 -3.59 4.07
C ALA A 83 -5.93 -4.24 3.87
N SER A 84 -6.47 -4.82 4.94
CA SER A 84 -7.83 -5.37 5.01
C SER A 84 -8.75 -4.61 5.98
N ALA A 85 -8.19 -3.68 6.76
CA ALA A 85 -8.92 -2.80 7.66
C ALA A 85 -8.23 -1.43 7.77
N PRO A 86 -8.95 -0.37 8.20
CA PRO A 86 -8.39 0.99 8.32
C PRO A 86 -7.16 1.09 9.23
N GLU A 87 -7.06 0.25 10.25
CA GLU A 87 -5.97 0.19 11.23
C GLU A 87 -4.81 -0.74 10.82
N ASP A 88 -4.96 -1.51 9.75
CA ASP A 88 -3.91 -2.41 9.27
C ASP A 88 -2.78 -1.63 8.59
N ASN A 89 -1.56 -2.15 8.74
CA ASN A 89 -0.37 -1.55 8.13
C ASN A 89 -0.43 -1.51 6.59
N GLY A 90 -1.06 -2.53 5.97
CA GLY A 90 -0.90 -2.78 4.55
C GLY A 90 0.50 -3.28 4.22
N LEU A 91 0.94 -3.00 3.00
CA LEU A 91 2.27 -3.36 2.53
C LEU A 91 3.21 -2.14 2.56
N TYR A 92 4.51 -2.42 2.58
CA TYR A 92 5.57 -1.42 2.48
C TYR A 92 6.16 -1.44 1.07
N TYR A 93 6.39 -0.26 0.51
CA TYR A 93 6.87 -0.05 -0.85
C TYR A 93 8.13 0.82 -0.82
N ALA A 94 9.12 0.50 -1.62
CA ALA A 94 10.12 1.48 -2.00
C ALA A 94 9.51 2.47 -3.00
N TRP A 95 9.97 3.72 -3.01
CA TRP A 95 9.35 4.76 -3.82
C TRP A 95 9.40 4.45 -5.33
N GLY A 96 8.25 4.40 -5.98
CA GLY A 96 8.12 4.07 -7.39
C GLY A 96 8.17 2.56 -7.69
N GLU A 97 8.23 1.69 -6.68
CA GLU A 97 8.07 0.26 -6.86
C GLU A 97 6.61 -0.14 -6.62
N VAL A 98 6.12 -1.05 -7.45
CA VAL A 98 4.70 -1.44 -7.46
C VAL A 98 4.44 -2.75 -6.70
N GLU A 99 5.50 -3.48 -6.38
CA GLU A 99 5.45 -4.65 -5.50
C GLU A 99 5.66 -4.24 -4.06
N GLY A 100 4.75 -4.65 -3.18
CA GLY A 100 4.81 -4.32 -1.75
C GLY A 100 5.09 -5.54 -0.90
N TYR A 101 5.69 -5.33 0.28
CA TYR A 101 6.15 -6.38 1.17
C TYR A 101 5.68 -6.15 2.61
N ASN A 102 5.31 -7.23 3.29
CA ASN A 102 4.94 -7.22 4.72
C ASN A 102 5.86 -8.09 5.58
N SER A 103 6.86 -8.73 4.99
CA SER A 103 7.77 -9.65 5.65
C SER A 103 9.18 -9.07 5.81
N ASP A 104 9.95 -9.60 6.75
CA ASP A 104 11.35 -9.24 6.96
C ASP A 104 12.29 -9.88 5.92
N SER A 105 11.75 -10.58 4.93
CA SER A 105 12.53 -11.24 3.88
C SER A 105 12.94 -10.31 2.74
N HIS A 106 12.31 -9.14 2.63
CA HIS A 106 12.69 -8.15 1.62
C HIS A 106 13.73 -7.17 2.18
N ASP A 107 14.79 -6.95 1.41
CA ASP A 107 15.86 -6.00 1.73
C ASP A 107 15.56 -4.63 1.09
N PHE A 108 15.11 -3.68 1.89
CA PHE A 108 14.92 -2.30 1.47
C PHE A 108 16.26 -1.55 1.51
N SER A 109 17.02 -1.61 0.43
CA SER A 109 18.36 -1.03 0.33
C SER A 109 18.64 -0.49 -1.08
N TRP A 110 19.72 0.28 -1.24
CA TRP A 110 20.16 0.72 -2.56
C TRP A 110 20.53 -0.41 -3.51
N GLN A 111 20.95 -1.57 -2.98
CA GLN A 111 21.32 -2.73 -3.76
C GLN A 111 20.13 -3.40 -4.42
N THR A 112 18.97 -3.35 -3.78
CA THR A 112 17.73 -3.99 -4.24
C THR A 112 16.78 -3.01 -4.92
N TYR A 113 16.99 -1.70 -4.73
CA TYR A 113 16.11 -0.68 -5.25
C TYR A 113 16.12 -0.63 -6.79
N LYS A 114 14.96 -0.85 -7.41
CA LYS A 114 14.75 -0.97 -8.85
C LYS A 114 15.37 0.17 -9.67
N TYR A 115 15.30 1.40 -9.18
CA TYR A 115 15.80 2.58 -9.89
C TYR A 115 17.20 3.01 -9.50
N CYS A 116 17.97 2.17 -8.83
CA CYS A 116 19.35 2.43 -8.50
C CYS A 116 20.30 1.52 -9.28
N ASN A 117 21.22 2.12 -10.02
CA ASN A 117 22.44 1.43 -10.45
C ASN A 117 23.48 1.55 -9.31
N TRP A 118 23.48 0.59 -8.39
CA TRP A 118 24.35 0.62 -7.23
C TRP A 118 25.84 0.69 -7.60
N SER A 119 26.25 -0.01 -8.66
CA SER A 119 27.66 -0.03 -9.10
C SER A 119 28.10 1.33 -9.66
N ALA A 120 27.24 2.02 -10.38
CA ALA A 120 27.48 3.35 -10.92
C ALA A 120 27.11 4.48 -9.95
N LYS A 121 26.44 4.18 -8.84
CA LYS A 121 25.88 5.14 -7.87
C LYS A 121 25.01 6.19 -8.54
N SER A 122 24.14 5.77 -9.46
CA SER A 122 23.28 6.65 -10.25
C SER A 122 21.83 6.19 -10.22
N MET A 123 20.89 7.14 -10.32
CA MET A 123 19.47 6.87 -10.47
C MET A 123 19.14 6.60 -11.93
N LEU A 124 18.40 5.51 -12.19
CA LEU A 124 18.01 5.08 -13.54
C LEU A 124 16.75 5.81 -14.05
N LYS A 125 15.94 6.35 -13.13
CA LYS A 125 14.70 7.08 -13.46
C LYS A 125 14.39 8.10 -12.37
N TYR A 126 13.63 9.14 -12.73
CA TYR A 126 13.36 10.27 -11.85
C TYR A 126 14.67 10.93 -11.41
N ASN A 127 15.40 11.40 -12.38
CA ASN A 127 16.76 11.94 -12.24
C ASN A 127 16.91 13.25 -13.04
N ASP A 128 18.12 13.80 -13.05
CA ASP A 128 18.41 15.07 -13.74
C ASP A 128 18.31 14.98 -15.27
N GLU A 129 18.25 13.75 -15.84
CA GLU A 129 18.16 13.54 -17.29
C GLU A 129 16.70 13.51 -17.76
N ASP A 130 15.81 12.82 -17.01
CA ASP A 130 14.40 12.67 -17.39
C ASP A 130 13.50 13.79 -16.85
N HIS A 131 14.00 14.58 -15.91
CA HIS A 131 13.32 15.72 -15.28
C HIS A 131 11.95 15.40 -14.69
N LYS A 132 11.68 14.12 -14.39
CA LYS A 132 10.42 13.70 -13.79
C LYS A 132 10.42 13.91 -12.28
N THR A 133 9.43 14.63 -11.80
CA THR A 133 9.29 14.97 -10.37
C THR A 133 8.11 14.29 -9.69
N VAL A 134 7.28 13.56 -10.45
CA VAL A 134 6.11 12.82 -9.96
C VAL A 134 6.11 11.44 -10.61
N LEU A 135 5.65 10.41 -9.89
CA LEU A 135 5.56 9.05 -10.39
C LEU A 135 4.70 8.97 -11.66
N ASP A 136 5.20 8.24 -12.67
CA ASP A 136 4.36 7.77 -13.78
C ASP A 136 3.36 6.73 -13.25
N ALA A 137 2.19 6.61 -13.88
CA ALA A 137 1.17 5.64 -13.48
C ALA A 137 1.66 4.17 -13.44
N SER A 138 2.61 3.82 -14.33
CA SER A 138 3.24 2.49 -14.35
C SER A 138 4.16 2.19 -13.16
N ASP A 139 4.55 3.21 -12.40
CA ASP A 139 5.44 3.13 -11.25
C ASP A 139 4.72 3.57 -9.96
N ASP A 140 3.43 3.88 -10.08
CA ASP A 140 2.56 4.19 -8.95
C ASP A 140 1.89 2.91 -8.45
N ALA A 141 2.28 2.46 -7.26
CA ALA A 141 1.76 1.22 -6.69
C ALA A 141 0.23 1.25 -6.49
N ALA A 142 -0.37 2.41 -6.18
CA ALA A 142 -1.81 2.53 -6.05
C ALA A 142 -2.51 2.32 -7.40
N SER A 143 -2.03 2.97 -8.45
CA SER A 143 -2.57 2.83 -9.82
C SER A 143 -2.43 1.38 -10.34
N VAL A 144 -1.26 0.77 -10.15
CA VAL A 144 -1.02 -0.59 -10.66
C VAL A 144 -1.81 -1.66 -9.91
N ASN A 145 -1.97 -1.53 -8.58
CA ASN A 145 -2.64 -2.57 -7.78
C ASN A 145 -4.14 -2.39 -7.67
N TRP A 146 -4.67 -1.14 -7.68
CA TRP A 146 -6.09 -0.86 -7.51
C TRP A 146 -6.77 -0.27 -8.75
N GLY A 147 -6.03 -0.07 -9.84
CA GLY A 147 -6.53 0.52 -11.08
C GLY A 147 -6.25 2.02 -11.21
N ASP A 148 -6.43 2.54 -12.40
CA ASP A 148 -5.99 3.89 -12.82
C ASP A 148 -6.77 5.04 -12.15
N HIS A 149 -7.91 4.75 -11.54
CA HIS A 149 -8.65 5.72 -10.72
C HIS A 149 -7.96 6.05 -9.40
N TRP A 150 -7.05 5.17 -8.94
CA TRP A 150 -6.29 5.34 -7.71
C TRP A 150 -4.87 5.79 -8.00
N HIS A 151 -4.32 6.62 -7.15
CA HIS A 151 -2.92 7.02 -7.23
C HIS A 151 -2.34 7.29 -5.84
N THR A 152 -1.02 7.24 -5.74
CA THR A 152 -0.29 7.69 -4.56
C THR A 152 -0.45 9.21 -4.43
N PRO A 153 -0.85 9.75 -3.26
CA PRO A 153 -1.07 11.18 -3.09
C PRO A 153 0.22 11.98 -3.33
N THR A 154 0.07 13.16 -3.89
CA THR A 154 1.17 14.11 -4.04
C THR A 154 1.46 14.84 -2.72
N VAL A 155 2.55 15.59 -2.68
CA VAL A 155 2.85 16.53 -1.57
C VAL A 155 1.69 17.52 -1.36
N ASP A 156 1.08 18.01 -2.44
CA ASP A 156 0.01 19.00 -2.34
C ASP A 156 -1.30 18.40 -1.82
N ASP A 157 -1.60 17.13 -2.14
CA ASP A 157 -2.75 16.42 -1.56
C ASP A 157 -2.59 16.29 -0.04
N PHE A 158 -1.39 15.95 0.46
CA PHE A 158 -1.13 15.87 1.90
C PHE A 158 -1.13 17.26 2.59
N LYS A 159 -0.64 18.32 1.90
CA LYS A 159 -0.75 19.68 2.40
C LYS A 159 -2.21 20.09 2.58
N GLU A 160 -3.03 19.85 1.56
CA GLU A 160 -4.47 20.14 1.62
C GLU A 160 -5.14 19.35 2.74
N LEU A 161 -4.88 18.03 2.86
CA LEU A 161 -5.39 17.17 3.92
C LEU A 161 -5.09 17.78 5.30
N TYR A 162 -3.84 18.18 5.51
CA TYR A 162 -3.39 18.71 6.79
C TYR A 162 -3.99 20.10 7.11
N GLU A 163 -4.09 20.98 6.13
CA GLU A 163 -4.63 22.33 6.31
C GLU A 163 -6.15 22.33 6.53
N LYS A 164 -6.86 21.46 5.83
CA LYS A 164 -8.33 21.42 5.81
C LYS A 164 -8.94 20.48 6.84
N CYS A 165 -8.14 19.66 7.51
CA CYS A 165 -8.63 18.68 8.48
C CYS A 165 -8.10 18.97 9.91
N ILE A 166 -8.71 18.32 10.89
CA ILE A 166 -8.23 18.23 12.27
C ILE A 166 -7.50 16.91 12.39
N VAL A 167 -6.27 16.94 12.88
CA VAL A 167 -5.45 15.75 13.12
C VAL A 167 -5.45 15.46 14.61
N GLU A 168 -5.87 14.27 15.00
CA GLU A 168 -5.99 13.83 16.39
C GLU A 168 -5.28 12.49 16.58
N TRP A 169 -4.28 12.47 17.48
CA TRP A 169 -3.61 11.22 17.83
C TRP A 169 -4.53 10.37 18.68
N THR A 170 -4.79 9.14 18.26
CA THR A 170 -5.74 8.25 18.92
C THR A 170 -5.40 6.78 18.66
N GLN A 171 -6.33 5.89 19.02
CA GLN A 171 -6.19 4.45 18.83
C GLN A 171 -7.49 3.85 18.32
N ILE A 172 -7.38 2.95 17.34
CA ILE A 172 -8.48 2.11 16.85
C ILE A 172 -8.05 0.64 17.01
N ASN A 173 -8.89 -0.17 17.64
CA ASN A 173 -8.65 -1.60 17.87
C ASN A 173 -7.26 -1.94 18.41
N GLY A 174 -6.70 -1.07 19.26
CA GLY A 174 -5.38 -1.27 19.85
C GLY A 174 -4.22 -0.75 19.00
N VAL A 175 -4.46 -0.19 17.80
CA VAL A 175 -3.46 0.37 16.92
C VAL A 175 -3.45 1.89 17.04
N TYR A 176 -2.29 2.46 17.39
CA TYR A 176 -2.09 3.91 17.41
C TYR A 176 -2.03 4.51 16.02
N GLY A 177 -2.46 5.76 15.90
CA GLY A 177 -2.44 6.49 14.65
C GLY A 177 -3.09 7.86 14.75
N SER A 178 -3.21 8.54 13.63
CA SER A 178 -3.88 9.83 13.52
C SER A 178 -5.25 9.68 12.88
N LYS A 179 -6.30 10.07 13.61
CA LYS A 179 -7.61 10.31 13.03
C LYS A 179 -7.60 11.69 12.40
N ILE A 180 -7.91 11.74 11.12
CA ILE A 180 -7.93 12.96 10.32
C ILE A 180 -9.38 13.27 9.96
N THR A 181 -9.95 14.32 10.54
CA THR A 181 -11.36 14.71 10.41
C THR A 181 -11.48 15.99 9.62
N SER A 182 -12.23 15.94 8.54
CA SER A 182 -12.51 17.11 7.70
C SER A 182 -13.23 18.22 8.48
N LYS A 183 -12.73 19.44 8.38
CA LYS A 183 -13.41 20.66 8.87
C LYS A 183 -14.61 21.07 7.97
N ILE A 184 -14.72 20.46 6.78
CA ILE A 184 -15.72 20.84 5.76
C ILE A 184 -17.00 20.02 5.95
N ASN A 185 -16.89 18.68 6.09
CA ASN A 185 -18.05 17.79 6.11
C ASN A 185 -18.09 16.83 7.32
N GLY A 186 -17.05 16.81 8.17
CA GLY A 186 -16.99 15.97 9.34
C GLY A 186 -16.59 14.50 9.08
N ASN A 187 -16.42 14.10 7.83
CA ASN A 187 -15.92 12.77 7.50
C ASN A 187 -14.47 12.61 7.95
N SER A 188 -14.06 11.37 8.19
CA SER A 188 -12.71 11.12 8.71
C SER A 188 -12.09 9.86 8.12
N ILE A 189 -10.76 9.85 8.09
CA ILE A 189 -9.91 8.68 7.85
C ILE A 189 -9.00 8.44 9.03
N PHE A 190 -8.40 7.25 9.10
CA PHE A 190 -7.42 6.93 10.11
C PHE A 190 -6.10 6.52 9.44
N LEU A 191 -5.01 7.17 9.81
CA LEU A 191 -3.64 6.83 9.37
C LEU A 191 -2.92 6.12 10.51
N PRO A 192 -2.76 4.78 10.47
CA PRO A 192 -2.10 4.05 11.55
C PRO A 192 -0.60 4.34 11.65
N ALA A 193 -0.05 4.18 12.86
CA ALA A 193 1.38 4.29 13.14
C ALA A 193 2.10 3.03 12.69
N VAL A 194 2.35 2.92 11.40
CA VAL A 194 2.84 1.71 10.73
C VAL A 194 4.36 1.53 10.78
N GLY A 195 5.11 2.56 11.25
CA GLY A 195 6.57 2.54 11.19
C GLY A 195 7.09 2.57 9.74
N PHE A 196 8.29 2.00 9.55
CA PHE A 196 8.93 1.90 8.23
C PHE A 196 9.80 0.63 8.14
N ARG A 197 10.34 0.37 6.95
CA ARG A 197 11.28 -0.72 6.68
C ARG A 197 12.57 -0.18 6.08
N GLU A 198 13.70 -0.58 6.64
CA GLU A 198 15.02 -0.29 6.10
C GLU A 198 15.90 -1.53 6.26
N SER A 199 16.61 -1.93 5.20
CA SER A 199 17.29 -3.22 5.13
C SER A 199 16.28 -4.37 5.34
N THR A 200 16.70 -5.47 5.96
CA THR A 200 15.83 -6.56 6.41
C THR A 200 15.25 -6.32 7.81
N VAL A 201 15.57 -5.17 8.41
CA VAL A 201 15.14 -4.83 9.78
C VAL A 201 13.84 -4.07 9.74
N TRP A 202 12.93 -4.48 10.60
CA TRP A 202 11.75 -3.72 10.89
C TRP A 202 11.96 -2.87 12.14
N GLU A 203 11.85 -1.56 11.99
CA GLU A 203 11.93 -0.63 13.12
C GLU A 203 10.66 -0.70 13.98
N ALA A 204 10.59 -1.77 14.79
CA ALA A 204 9.44 -2.01 15.68
C ALA A 204 9.22 -0.88 16.70
N GLY A 205 10.25 -0.12 17.05
CA GLY A 205 10.15 1.02 17.97
C GLY A 205 9.31 2.16 17.41
N SER A 206 9.19 2.28 16.10
CA SER A 206 8.36 3.30 15.45
C SER A 206 6.90 2.90 15.28
N LYS A 207 6.56 1.61 15.44
CA LYS A 207 5.20 1.07 15.23
C LYS A 207 4.13 1.62 16.18
N THR A 208 4.54 2.07 17.36
CA THR A 208 3.61 2.58 18.37
C THR A 208 3.58 4.10 18.44
N SER A 209 4.46 4.79 17.72
CA SER A 209 4.64 6.22 17.86
C SER A 209 4.62 7.00 16.55
N SER A 210 4.81 6.34 15.38
CA SER A 210 4.89 7.05 14.11
C SER A 210 4.43 6.19 12.91
N GLY A 211 3.85 6.83 11.92
CA GLY A 211 3.54 6.26 10.61
C GLY A 211 4.16 7.10 9.50
N TYR A 212 4.64 6.43 8.44
CA TYR A 212 5.28 7.07 7.29
C TYR A 212 4.59 6.64 6.01
N TYR A 213 4.26 7.61 5.17
CA TYR A 213 3.46 7.42 3.96
C TYR A 213 4.13 8.08 2.78
N TRP A 214 4.44 7.32 1.74
CA TRP A 214 4.98 7.91 0.52
C TRP A 214 4.03 8.90 -0.11
N THR A 215 4.61 9.96 -0.68
CA THR A 215 3.96 10.78 -1.69
C THR A 215 4.43 10.34 -3.08
N ALA A 216 3.69 10.71 -4.12
CA ALA A 216 4.12 10.52 -5.50
C ALA A 216 5.24 11.49 -5.94
N SER A 217 5.66 12.41 -5.08
CA SER A 217 6.55 13.52 -5.44
C SER A 217 8.00 13.22 -5.10
N LEU A 218 8.89 13.40 -6.08
CA LEU A 218 10.34 13.41 -5.90
C LEU A 218 10.73 14.61 -5.02
N SER A 219 11.79 14.48 -4.20
CA SER A 219 12.32 15.60 -3.44
C SER A 219 13.02 16.59 -4.35
N GLU A 220 12.84 17.89 -4.03
CA GLU A 220 13.59 18.98 -4.69
C GLU A 220 15.04 19.09 -4.20
N SER A 221 15.38 18.45 -3.08
CA SER A 221 16.71 18.51 -2.48
C SER A 221 17.73 17.68 -3.25
N THR A 222 17.35 16.50 -3.69
CA THR A 222 18.20 15.58 -4.46
C THR A 222 17.39 14.43 -5.03
N VAL A 223 17.82 13.90 -6.17
CA VAL A 223 17.18 12.77 -6.87
C VAL A 223 17.21 11.44 -6.12
N VAL A 224 17.96 11.32 -5.02
CA VAL A 224 18.01 10.11 -4.20
C VAL A 224 16.92 10.08 -3.12
N PHE A 225 16.19 11.20 -2.92
CA PHE A 225 15.11 11.30 -1.96
C PHE A 225 13.75 11.49 -2.63
N ALA A 226 12.70 11.08 -1.94
CA ALA A 226 11.32 11.39 -2.26
C ALA A 226 10.60 11.88 -1.00
N TYR A 227 9.55 12.69 -1.19
CA TYR A 227 8.77 13.20 -0.08
C TYR A 227 7.87 12.12 0.51
N ASN A 228 7.78 12.12 1.83
CA ASN A 228 6.81 11.36 2.59
C ASN A 228 6.06 12.25 3.59
N PHE A 229 4.87 11.81 3.96
CA PHE A 229 4.09 12.37 5.05
C PHE A 229 4.24 11.48 6.29
N SER A 230 4.47 12.10 7.46
CA SER A 230 4.59 11.41 8.73
C SER A 230 3.47 11.78 9.69
N VAL A 231 2.95 10.78 10.40
CA VAL A 231 2.04 10.94 11.54
C VAL A 231 2.69 10.40 12.80
N GLY A 232 2.38 11.00 13.97
CA GLY A 232 2.94 10.53 15.22
C GLY A 232 2.49 11.34 16.43
N GLU A 233 2.65 10.77 17.63
CA GLU A 233 2.26 11.36 18.90
C GLU A 233 2.93 12.72 19.17
N TRP A 234 4.18 12.85 18.73
CA TRP A 234 5.01 14.04 19.00
C TRP A 234 4.91 15.10 17.90
N TYR A 235 4.21 14.79 16.85
CA TYR A 235 4.05 15.70 15.74
C TYR A 235 2.88 16.64 16.02
N THR A 236 3.18 17.77 16.68
CA THR A 236 2.21 18.85 16.79
C THR A 236 2.13 19.60 15.47
N ALA A 237 0.97 19.61 14.87
CA ALA A 237 0.42 20.57 13.91
C ALA A 237 1.28 21.16 12.77
N ALA A 238 2.58 21.02 12.75
CA ALA A 238 3.43 21.54 11.66
C ALA A 238 3.73 20.40 10.67
N ALA A 239 3.28 20.57 9.46
CA ALA A 239 3.43 19.69 8.33
C ALA A 239 4.65 18.75 8.43
N HIS A 240 4.36 17.46 8.51
CA HIS A 240 5.40 16.44 8.59
C HIS A 240 5.68 15.86 7.22
N ILE A 241 5.78 16.75 6.21
CA ILE A 241 6.29 16.41 4.91
C ILE A 241 7.80 16.59 5.00
N VAL A 242 8.49 15.46 4.91
CA VAL A 242 9.95 15.39 4.89
C VAL A 242 10.37 14.49 3.74
N ASP A 243 11.64 14.52 3.39
CA ASP A 243 12.18 13.62 2.37
C ASP A 243 12.98 12.48 3.00
N ASN A 244 12.96 11.34 2.32
CA ASN A 244 13.68 10.14 2.73
C ASN A 244 14.27 9.42 1.52
N HIS A 245 15.25 8.55 1.76
CA HIS A 245 15.81 7.71 0.74
C HIS A 245 14.74 6.88 0.05
N ARG A 246 14.73 6.90 -1.28
CA ARG A 246 13.73 6.22 -2.13
C ARG A 246 13.64 4.72 -1.93
N PHE A 247 14.70 4.07 -1.44
CA PHE A 247 14.72 2.64 -1.15
C PHE A 247 13.98 2.25 0.12
N VAL A 248 13.71 3.19 1.04
CA VAL A 248 13.04 2.90 2.31
C VAL A 248 11.61 2.42 2.05
N GLY A 249 11.19 1.42 2.79
CA GLY A 249 9.83 0.87 2.70
C GLY A 249 8.85 1.67 3.55
N PHE A 250 7.97 2.46 2.92
CA PHE A 250 6.85 3.14 3.56
C PHE A 250 5.51 2.62 3.06
N SER A 251 4.46 2.84 3.84
CA SER A 251 3.09 2.56 3.41
C SER A 251 2.60 3.59 2.40
N ILE A 252 1.53 3.25 1.69
CA ILE A 252 0.82 4.14 0.78
C ILE A 252 -0.63 4.23 1.24
N ARG A 253 -1.15 5.45 1.37
CA ARG A 253 -2.58 5.72 1.52
C ARG A 253 -3.11 6.27 0.19
N PRO A 254 -3.74 5.46 -0.64
CA PRO A 254 -4.18 5.90 -1.96
C PRO A 254 -5.24 7.00 -1.93
N VAL A 255 -5.29 7.78 -3.01
CA VAL A 255 -6.32 8.78 -3.27
C VAL A 255 -6.96 8.56 -4.63
N GLN A 256 -8.17 9.10 -4.81
CA GLN A 256 -8.96 9.03 -6.03
C GLN A 256 -9.42 10.45 -6.43
N LYS A 257 -9.31 10.77 -7.71
CA LYS A 257 -9.81 12.04 -8.28
C LYS A 257 -11.29 11.99 -8.56
#